data_8b24d620c29b8a8f655ab765468583be
#
_entry.id   8b24d620c29b8a8f655ab765468583be
#
_cell.length_a   1.000
_cell.length_b   1.000
_cell.length_c   1.000
_cell.angle_alpha   90.00
_cell.angle_beta   90.00
_cell.angle_gamma   90.00
#
_symmetry.space_group_name_H-M   'P 1'
#
loop_
_entity.id
_entity.type
_entity.pdbx_description
1 polymer ?
#
loop_
_entity_poly.entity_id
_entity_poly.type
_entity_poly.pdbx_seq_one_letter_code
_entity_poly.pdbx_strand_id
1 'polypeptide(L)'
;MPKPDRDDYTEEDIDSAWVGQAPVLNSTVTLAEYDPDWPGLFDREAKRIRGILGERALILEHVGSTSVPGLCAKPIIDIMLVVADSNDEDAYLPELEAAGYRLVIREPEWEKHRCFKGPDTNINLHVYSPDNGQTERYRLFRERLIAHEDELKLYEAKKRELAARTWKYIQQYADAKTEVIDEIIERARAAQYDGFARLYAAHAETSSTNAHYDRPAIVELAGDVAGKRVLDVGCAAGHLSALLAAGGADVLGVDASAGMVAVARDKFGDVAKFETADVTQPLTFVEDASIDVITASLVLHYLKEWAPALAEFRRVLKPGGLLVFSVHHPGEDWRWFGKENYFQLELLEDEFPQGQKVRFYRRPLSWTFGAVRDAGFAVDRLVEPMPEEAIADTDPRWYAKLRTQPRFLYFKTVRD
;
A
#
# COMPACT_ATOMS: atom_id res chain seq x y z
N MET A 1 1.25 -24.45 -4.18
CA MET A 1 1.67 -23.36 -5.08
C MET A 1 0.78 -22.17 -4.79
N PRO A 2 1.28 -20.92 -4.71
CA PRO A 2 0.40 -19.77 -4.62
C PRO A 2 -0.54 -19.79 -5.84
N LYS A 3 -1.83 -19.49 -5.63
CA LYS A 3 -2.76 -19.32 -6.73
C LYS A 3 -2.26 -18.20 -7.64
N PRO A 4 -2.44 -18.32 -8.97
CA PRO A 4 -2.08 -17.24 -9.89
C PRO A 4 -2.79 -15.94 -9.49
N ASP A 5 -2.20 -14.81 -9.88
CA ASP A 5 -2.85 -13.51 -9.75
C ASP A 5 -4.29 -13.60 -10.29
N ARG A 6 -5.23 -12.88 -9.67
CA ARG A 6 -6.67 -13.02 -9.90
C ARG A 6 -7.15 -12.89 -11.35
N ASP A 7 -6.33 -12.31 -12.22
CA ASP A 7 -6.64 -12.13 -13.65
C ASP A 7 -6.64 -13.43 -14.46
N ASP A 8 -6.10 -14.53 -13.91
CA ASP A 8 -5.94 -15.82 -14.58
C ASP A 8 -6.90 -16.93 -14.08
N TYR A 9 -7.98 -16.60 -13.34
CA TYR A 9 -8.93 -17.60 -12.86
C TYR A 9 -9.63 -18.32 -14.01
N THR A 10 -9.40 -19.64 -14.09
CA THR A 10 -10.13 -20.52 -14.99
C THR A 10 -11.50 -20.86 -14.45
N GLU A 11 -12.38 -21.40 -15.32
CA GLU A 11 -13.69 -21.92 -14.85
C GLU A 11 -13.53 -23.04 -13.82
N GLU A 12 -12.48 -23.85 -13.91
CA GLU A 12 -12.16 -24.91 -12.95
C GLU A 12 -11.78 -24.33 -11.58
N ASP A 13 -11.05 -23.23 -11.54
CA ASP A 13 -10.72 -22.52 -10.30
C ASP A 13 -11.98 -21.98 -9.61
N ILE A 14 -12.89 -21.40 -10.40
CA ILE A 14 -14.17 -20.88 -9.89
C ILE A 14 -14.98 -22.04 -9.31
N ASP A 15 -15.18 -23.13 -10.07
CA ASP A 15 -15.96 -24.28 -9.61
C ASP A 15 -15.31 -24.96 -8.38
N SER A 16 -13.98 -25.00 -8.28
CA SER A 16 -13.28 -25.60 -7.14
C SER A 16 -13.45 -24.83 -5.82
N ALA A 17 -13.64 -23.51 -5.88
CA ALA A 17 -13.86 -22.65 -4.72
C ALA A 17 -15.30 -22.76 -4.18
N TRP A 18 -16.27 -23.14 -5.00
CA TRP A 18 -17.68 -23.23 -4.60
C TRP A 18 -17.99 -24.53 -3.86
N VAL A 19 -18.78 -24.40 -2.78
CA VAL A 19 -19.39 -25.55 -2.09
C VAL A 19 -20.60 -25.99 -2.91
N GLY A 20 -20.40 -27.01 -3.76
CA GLY A 20 -21.34 -27.44 -4.78
C GLY A 20 -20.97 -26.87 -6.15
N GLN A 21 -21.95 -26.43 -6.91
CA GLN A 21 -21.75 -25.90 -8.27
C GLN A 21 -21.80 -24.38 -8.27
N ALA A 22 -20.84 -23.73 -8.93
CA ALA A 22 -20.84 -22.29 -9.09
C ALA A 22 -22.09 -21.81 -9.88
N PRO A 23 -22.82 -20.81 -9.39
CA PRO A 23 -23.99 -20.31 -10.11
C PRO A 23 -23.59 -19.58 -11.40
N VAL A 24 -24.18 -20.02 -12.51
CA VAL A 24 -23.99 -19.41 -13.82
C VAL A 24 -24.86 -18.16 -13.95
N LEU A 25 -24.25 -17.03 -14.29
CA LEU A 25 -24.93 -15.76 -14.49
C LEU A 25 -25.47 -15.60 -15.92
N ASN A 26 -24.61 -15.75 -16.94
CA ASN A 26 -24.90 -15.58 -18.37
C ASN A 26 -25.71 -14.30 -18.72
N SER A 27 -25.45 -13.21 -18.02
CA SER A 27 -26.14 -11.93 -18.21
C SER A 27 -25.23 -10.75 -17.82
N THR A 28 -25.77 -9.55 -18.01
CA THR A 28 -25.21 -8.32 -17.46
C THR A 28 -25.41 -8.26 -15.94
N VAL A 29 -24.65 -7.37 -15.29
CA VAL A 29 -24.76 -7.15 -13.84
C VAL A 29 -25.65 -5.95 -13.57
N THR A 30 -26.67 -6.12 -12.71
CA THR A 30 -27.54 -5.01 -12.30
C THR A 30 -26.88 -4.24 -11.14
N LEU A 31 -26.68 -2.94 -11.31
CA LEU A 31 -26.27 -2.02 -10.27
C LEU A 31 -27.45 -1.16 -9.84
N ALA A 32 -27.60 -0.95 -8.54
CA ALA A 32 -28.49 0.03 -7.94
C ALA A 32 -27.70 1.29 -7.54
N GLU A 33 -28.34 2.45 -7.55
CA GLU A 33 -27.77 3.65 -6.92
C GLU A 33 -27.62 3.41 -5.41
N TYR A 34 -26.79 4.24 -4.76
CA TYR A 34 -26.58 4.11 -3.32
C TYR A 34 -27.90 4.19 -2.55
N ASP A 35 -28.12 3.21 -1.70
CA ASP A 35 -29.30 3.13 -0.84
C ASP A 35 -28.89 3.43 0.62
N PRO A 36 -29.41 4.50 1.23
CA PRO A 36 -29.11 4.87 2.60
C PRO A 36 -29.55 3.83 3.66
N ASP A 37 -30.33 2.84 3.27
CA ASP A 37 -30.74 1.75 4.17
C ASP A 37 -29.68 0.64 4.29
N TRP A 38 -28.68 0.57 3.41
CA TRP A 38 -27.62 -0.46 3.46
C TRP A 38 -26.85 -0.52 4.79
N PRO A 39 -26.45 0.58 5.41
CA PRO A 39 -25.85 0.54 6.75
C PRO A 39 -26.76 -0.11 7.79
N GLY A 40 -28.06 0.18 7.77
CA GLY A 40 -29.05 -0.44 8.67
C GLY A 40 -29.22 -1.95 8.45
N LEU A 41 -29.10 -2.41 7.18
CA LEU A 41 -29.09 -3.84 6.86
C LEU A 41 -27.84 -4.52 7.44
N PHE A 42 -26.68 -3.89 7.32
CA PHE A 42 -25.44 -4.36 7.94
C PHE A 42 -25.58 -4.44 9.47
N ASP A 43 -26.06 -3.39 10.13
CA ASP A 43 -26.19 -3.35 11.60
C ASP A 43 -27.07 -4.48 12.12
N ARG A 44 -28.17 -4.78 11.40
CA ARG A 44 -29.05 -5.90 11.71
C ARG A 44 -28.33 -7.24 11.65
N GLU A 45 -27.58 -7.50 10.57
CA GLU A 45 -26.82 -8.73 10.40
C GLU A 45 -25.65 -8.81 11.38
N ALA A 46 -24.94 -7.73 11.60
CA ALA A 46 -23.84 -7.66 12.56
C ALA A 46 -24.30 -8.01 13.98
N LYS A 47 -25.46 -7.49 14.40
CA LYS A 47 -26.08 -7.83 15.69
C LYS A 47 -26.43 -9.31 15.77
N ARG A 48 -26.98 -9.90 14.69
CA ARG A 48 -27.32 -11.32 14.60
C ARG A 48 -26.07 -12.19 14.73
N ILE A 49 -25.04 -11.92 13.94
CA ILE A 49 -23.78 -12.68 13.92
C ILE A 49 -23.07 -12.60 15.29
N ARG A 50 -23.00 -11.42 15.90
CA ARG A 50 -22.45 -11.27 17.26
C ARG A 50 -23.28 -12.03 18.30
N GLY A 51 -24.59 -12.08 18.15
CA GLY A 51 -25.46 -12.87 19.02
C GLY A 51 -25.20 -14.38 18.93
N ILE A 52 -24.79 -14.87 17.76
CA ILE A 52 -24.47 -16.29 17.51
C ILE A 52 -23.06 -16.63 18.00
N LEU A 53 -22.05 -15.84 17.62
CA LEU A 53 -20.64 -16.16 17.83
C LEU A 53 -20.02 -15.57 19.12
N GLY A 54 -20.65 -14.54 19.70
CA GLY A 54 -20.13 -13.85 20.90
C GLY A 54 -18.72 -13.33 20.68
N GLU A 55 -17.82 -13.58 21.61
CA GLU A 55 -16.41 -13.16 21.59
C GLU A 55 -15.59 -13.80 20.47
N ARG A 56 -16.08 -14.83 19.78
CA ARG A 56 -15.42 -15.44 18.63
C ARG A 56 -15.48 -14.55 17.38
N ALA A 57 -16.41 -13.59 17.30
CA ALA A 57 -16.45 -12.56 16.28
C ALA A 57 -15.47 -11.42 16.66
N LEU A 58 -14.17 -11.62 16.40
CA LEU A 58 -13.11 -10.69 16.78
C LEU A 58 -13.28 -9.33 16.10
N ILE A 59 -13.59 -9.34 14.80
CA ILE A 59 -13.86 -8.16 13.99
C ILE A 59 -15.09 -8.44 13.15
N LEU A 60 -15.96 -7.44 13.02
CA LEU A 60 -17.14 -7.51 12.15
C LEU A 60 -17.40 -6.13 11.57
N GLU A 61 -17.22 -6.00 10.24
CA GLU A 61 -17.26 -4.72 9.53
C GLU A 61 -18.07 -4.77 8.26
N HIS A 62 -18.75 -3.65 7.93
CA HIS A 62 -19.35 -3.42 6.64
C HIS A 62 -18.27 -3.08 5.63
N VAL A 63 -18.12 -3.88 4.60
CA VAL A 63 -17.12 -3.75 3.56
C VAL A 63 -17.74 -3.74 2.16
N GLY A 64 -16.91 -3.67 1.13
CA GLY A 64 -17.37 -3.65 -0.25
C GLY A 64 -18.12 -2.37 -0.63
N SER A 65 -18.72 -2.40 -1.82
CA SER A 65 -19.27 -1.16 -2.44
C SER A 65 -20.48 -0.58 -1.71
N THR A 66 -21.29 -1.40 -1.03
CA THR A 66 -22.47 -0.93 -0.27
C THR A 66 -22.10 -0.19 1.01
N SER A 67 -20.84 -0.32 1.46
CA SER A 67 -20.31 0.39 2.64
C SER A 67 -19.83 1.82 2.33
N VAL A 68 -19.79 2.20 1.04
CA VAL A 68 -19.27 3.50 0.58
C VAL A 68 -20.44 4.41 0.22
N PRO A 69 -20.69 5.51 0.96
CA PRO A 69 -21.76 6.44 0.68
C PRO A 69 -21.67 7.03 -0.74
N GLY A 70 -22.80 7.05 -1.45
CA GLY A 70 -22.89 7.60 -2.80
C GLY A 70 -22.44 6.67 -3.94
N LEU A 71 -21.85 5.51 -3.65
CA LEU A 71 -21.37 4.58 -4.67
C LEU A 71 -22.47 3.64 -5.14
N CYS A 72 -22.71 3.53 -6.46
CA CYS A 72 -23.59 2.50 -7.01
C CYS A 72 -23.06 1.08 -6.73
N ALA A 73 -23.93 0.13 -6.44
CA ALA A 73 -23.54 -1.24 -6.12
C ALA A 73 -24.57 -2.28 -6.55
N LYS A 74 -24.14 -3.56 -6.61
CA LYS A 74 -25.10 -4.66 -6.48
C LYS A 74 -25.69 -4.58 -5.08
N PRO A 75 -27.01 -4.74 -4.90
CA PRO A 75 -27.64 -4.66 -3.58
C PRO A 75 -27.36 -5.92 -2.73
N ILE A 76 -26.09 -6.11 -2.41
CA ILE A 76 -25.56 -7.20 -1.59
C ILE A 76 -24.69 -6.56 -0.52
N ILE A 77 -24.98 -6.84 0.74
CA ILE A 77 -24.19 -6.33 1.87
C ILE A 77 -22.99 -7.24 2.08
N ASP A 78 -21.80 -6.75 1.77
CA ASP A 78 -20.56 -7.48 2.04
C ASP A 78 -20.12 -7.22 3.49
N ILE A 79 -19.98 -8.29 4.26
CA ILE A 79 -19.62 -8.27 5.68
C ILE A 79 -18.30 -9.01 5.84
N MET A 80 -17.34 -8.38 6.49
CA MET A 80 -16.09 -8.99 6.89
C MET A 80 -16.18 -9.45 8.35
N LEU A 81 -15.97 -10.74 8.58
CA LEU A 81 -15.85 -11.36 9.89
C LEU A 81 -14.42 -11.90 10.07
N VAL A 82 -13.78 -11.55 11.18
CA VAL A 82 -12.51 -12.16 11.59
C VAL A 82 -12.77 -13.06 12.79
N VAL A 83 -12.33 -14.31 12.69
CA VAL A 83 -12.34 -15.33 13.75
C VAL A 83 -10.90 -15.76 14.06
N ALA A 84 -10.65 -16.48 15.14
CA ALA A 84 -9.29 -16.87 15.56
C ALA A 84 -8.55 -17.68 14.48
N ASP A 85 -9.20 -18.67 13.85
CA ASP A 85 -8.72 -19.38 12.66
C ASP A 85 -9.91 -19.73 11.77
N SER A 86 -9.94 -19.18 10.56
CA SER A 86 -11.01 -19.43 9.60
C SER A 86 -10.97 -20.83 8.99
N ASN A 87 -9.88 -21.58 9.13
CA ASN A 87 -9.81 -23.01 8.79
C ASN A 87 -10.45 -23.92 9.85
N ASP A 88 -10.54 -23.46 11.10
CA ASP A 88 -11.27 -24.18 12.16
C ASP A 88 -12.78 -23.95 12.04
N GLU A 89 -13.38 -24.56 11.00
CA GLU A 89 -14.80 -24.41 10.70
C GLU A 89 -15.70 -24.89 11.86
N ASP A 90 -15.28 -25.88 12.63
CA ASP A 90 -16.03 -26.43 13.76
C ASP A 90 -16.28 -25.36 14.85
N ALA A 91 -15.44 -24.35 14.92
CA ALA A 91 -15.56 -23.25 15.88
C ALA A 91 -16.67 -22.24 15.56
N TYR A 92 -17.22 -22.20 14.33
CA TYR A 92 -18.22 -21.19 13.95
C TYR A 92 -19.27 -21.66 12.94
N LEU A 93 -18.96 -22.61 12.06
CA LEU A 93 -19.85 -23.08 10.98
C LEU A 93 -21.16 -23.68 11.51
N PRO A 94 -21.16 -24.62 12.50
CA PRO A 94 -22.40 -25.27 12.92
C PRO A 94 -23.45 -24.29 13.45
N GLU A 95 -23.02 -23.27 14.19
CA GLU A 95 -23.93 -22.28 14.78
C GLU A 95 -24.43 -21.27 13.73
N LEU A 96 -23.58 -20.90 12.76
CA LEU A 96 -24.01 -20.08 11.62
C LEU A 96 -25.03 -20.84 10.76
N GLU A 97 -24.81 -22.12 10.47
CA GLU A 97 -25.76 -22.95 9.72
C GLU A 97 -27.07 -23.16 10.48
N ALA A 98 -27.02 -23.40 11.79
CA ALA A 98 -28.21 -23.50 12.64
C ALA A 98 -29.03 -22.20 12.63
N ALA A 99 -28.39 -21.04 12.42
CA ALA A 99 -29.04 -19.75 12.27
C ALA A 99 -29.46 -19.43 10.81
N GLY A 100 -29.26 -20.37 9.89
CA GLY A 100 -29.70 -20.28 8.50
C GLY A 100 -28.65 -19.67 7.54
N TYR A 101 -27.43 -19.38 7.97
CA TYR A 101 -26.36 -19.02 7.06
C TYR A 101 -25.89 -20.24 6.28
N ARG A 102 -25.56 -20.05 5.02
CA ARG A 102 -25.14 -21.12 4.14
C ARG A 102 -23.75 -20.88 3.59
N LEU A 103 -22.80 -21.77 3.90
CA LEU A 103 -21.46 -21.74 3.31
C LEU A 103 -21.55 -21.96 1.80
N VAL A 104 -20.97 -21.05 1.01
CA VAL A 104 -21.00 -21.10 -0.46
C VAL A 104 -19.60 -21.09 -1.09
N ILE A 105 -18.58 -20.55 -0.41
CA ILE A 105 -17.21 -20.55 -0.88
C ILE A 105 -16.29 -21.06 0.22
N ARG A 106 -15.34 -21.92 -0.17
CA ARG A 106 -14.30 -22.47 0.68
C ARG A 106 -12.97 -22.45 -0.09
N GLU A 107 -12.02 -21.60 0.33
CA GLU A 107 -10.71 -21.39 -0.28
C GLU A 107 -9.60 -21.53 0.78
N PRO A 108 -9.28 -22.74 1.20
CA PRO A 108 -8.32 -22.97 2.29
C PRO A 108 -6.89 -22.51 1.91
N GLU A 109 -6.52 -22.63 0.65
CA GLU A 109 -5.20 -22.28 0.13
C GLU A 109 -5.08 -20.78 -0.20
N TRP A 110 -6.20 -20.06 -0.33
CA TRP A 110 -6.22 -18.63 -0.56
C TRP A 110 -6.77 -17.91 0.67
N GLU A 111 -5.87 -17.29 1.44
CA GLU A 111 -6.19 -16.47 2.62
C GLU A 111 -7.09 -17.20 3.65
N LYS A 112 -7.18 -18.54 3.57
CA LYS A 112 -8.10 -19.37 4.36
C LYS A 112 -9.55 -18.85 4.30
N HIS A 113 -9.96 -18.30 3.17
CA HIS A 113 -11.24 -17.59 3.01
C HIS A 113 -12.44 -18.53 3.03
N ARG A 114 -13.50 -18.08 3.70
CA ARG A 114 -14.85 -18.66 3.64
C ARG A 114 -15.86 -17.58 3.31
N CYS A 115 -16.93 -17.93 2.57
CA CYS A 115 -18.04 -17.01 2.32
C CYS A 115 -19.37 -17.68 2.55
N PHE A 116 -20.27 -16.98 3.24
CA PHE A 116 -21.62 -17.44 3.53
C PHE A 116 -22.66 -16.51 2.92
N LYS A 117 -23.83 -17.05 2.58
CA LYS A 117 -25.04 -16.30 2.31
C LYS A 117 -25.90 -16.23 3.56
N GLY A 118 -26.59 -15.10 3.75
CA GLY A 118 -27.50 -14.90 4.88
C GLY A 118 -28.84 -15.61 4.69
N PRO A 119 -29.59 -15.77 5.80
CA PRO A 119 -30.90 -16.46 5.77
C PRO A 119 -32.02 -15.64 5.10
N ASP A 120 -32.04 -14.32 5.29
CA ASP A 120 -33.15 -13.44 4.87
C ASP A 120 -32.66 -12.09 4.30
N THR A 121 -31.45 -11.68 4.59
CA THR A 121 -30.80 -10.50 3.98
C THR A 121 -29.84 -10.95 2.90
N ASN A 122 -29.83 -10.25 1.77
CA ASN A 122 -28.88 -10.54 0.69
C ASN A 122 -27.48 -10.06 1.08
N ILE A 123 -26.70 -10.95 1.67
CA ILE A 123 -25.34 -10.66 2.13
C ILE A 123 -24.31 -11.63 1.56
N ASN A 124 -23.05 -11.21 1.58
CA ASN A 124 -21.88 -12.07 1.58
C ASN A 124 -21.16 -11.88 2.93
N LEU A 125 -21.07 -12.93 3.72
CA LEU A 125 -20.29 -12.93 4.95
C LEU A 125 -18.95 -13.58 4.65
N HIS A 126 -17.91 -12.76 4.50
CA HIS A 126 -16.53 -13.17 4.28
C HIS A 126 -15.83 -13.43 5.60
N VAL A 127 -15.32 -14.63 5.80
CA VAL A 127 -14.65 -15.04 7.04
C VAL A 127 -13.15 -15.21 6.81
N TYR A 128 -12.36 -14.58 7.65
CA TYR A 128 -10.90 -14.58 7.61
C TYR A 128 -10.29 -14.85 8.99
N SER A 129 -9.02 -15.26 9.00
CA SER A 129 -8.18 -15.28 10.22
C SER A 129 -7.60 -13.88 10.48
N PRO A 130 -7.06 -13.60 11.69
CA PRO A 130 -6.28 -12.39 11.95
C PRO A 130 -5.07 -12.28 11.00
N ASP A 131 -4.54 -11.06 10.86
CA ASP A 131 -3.36 -10.73 10.05
C ASP A 131 -3.46 -11.15 8.57
N ASN A 132 -4.67 -11.15 8.06
CA ASN A 132 -5.00 -11.44 6.68
C ASN A 132 -4.88 -10.17 5.81
N GLY A 133 -4.22 -10.27 4.66
CA GLY A 133 -4.02 -9.16 3.73
C GLY A 133 -5.32 -8.57 3.17
N GLN A 134 -6.40 -9.39 3.08
CA GLN A 134 -7.68 -8.94 2.54
C GLN A 134 -8.45 -8.03 3.50
N THR A 135 -8.32 -8.23 4.81
CA THR A 135 -9.00 -7.38 5.81
C THR A 135 -8.54 -5.93 5.72
N GLU A 136 -7.24 -5.71 5.57
CA GLU A 136 -6.69 -4.39 5.33
C GLU A 136 -7.11 -3.82 3.98
N ARG A 137 -7.02 -4.65 2.94
CA ARG A 137 -7.37 -4.29 1.57
C ARG A 137 -8.79 -3.72 1.49
N TYR A 138 -9.75 -4.36 2.16
CA TYR A 138 -11.13 -3.85 2.28
C TYR A 138 -11.20 -2.48 2.96
N ARG A 139 -10.48 -2.28 4.07
CA ARG A 139 -10.46 -1.02 4.82
C ARG A 139 -9.85 0.11 4.02
N LEU A 140 -8.63 -0.08 3.50
CA LEU A 140 -7.92 0.93 2.71
C LEU A 140 -8.77 1.39 1.52
N PHE A 141 -9.32 0.44 0.78
CA PHE A 141 -10.14 0.73 -0.39
C PHE A 141 -11.40 1.52 -0.02
N ARG A 142 -12.14 1.08 1.01
CA ARG A 142 -13.32 1.77 1.50
C ARG A 142 -13.01 3.18 1.98
N GLU A 143 -12.03 3.34 2.85
CA GLU A 143 -11.66 4.63 3.43
C GLU A 143 -11.19 5.60 2.34
N ARG A 144 -10.42 5.12 1.39
CA ARG A 144 -9.95 5.92 0.26
C ARG A 144 -11.09 6.43 -0.59
N LEU A 145 -12.04 5.59 -0.96
CA LEU A 145 -13.22 6.00 -1.74
C LEU A 145 -14.12 6.99 -0.99
N ILE A 146 -14.22 6.87 0.34
CA ILE A 146 -14.98 7.83 1.16
C ILE A 146 -14.29 9.20 1.20
N ALA A 147 -12.95 9.21 1.26
CA ALA A 147 -12.17 10.44 1.39
C ALA A 147 -11.91 11.16 0.04
N HIS A 148 -11.95 10.45 -1.10
CA HIS A 148 -11.54 10.96 -2.41
C HIS A 148 -12.64 10.75 -3.46
N GLU A 149 -13.42 11.81 -3.71
CA GLU A 149 -14.56 11.80 -4.65
C GLU A 149 -14.16 11.49 -6.10
N ASP A 150 -12.98 11.90 -6.52
CA ASP A 150 -12.43 11.63 -7.85
C ASP A 150 -12.17 10.14 -8.05
N GLU A 151 -11.61 9.45 -7.06
CA GLU A 151 -11.38 8.01 -7.09
C GLU A 151 -12.68 7.21 -6.96
N LEU A 152 -13.64 7.71 -6.18
CA LEU A 152 -14.99 7.15 -6.14
C LEU A 152 -15.63 7.16 -7.52
N LYS A 153 -15.59 8.31 -8.23
CA LYS A 153 -16.13 8.47 -9.59
C LYS A 153 -15.40 7.58 -10.61
N LEU A 154 -14.06 7.49 -10.51
CA LEU A 154 -13.25 6.59 -11.35
C LEU A 154 -13.71 5.15 -11.20
N TYR A 155 -13.80 4.66 -9.98
CA TYR A 155 -14.25 3.31 -9.69
C TYR A 155 -15.70 3.06 -10.09
N GLU A 156 -16.59 4.02 -9.86
CA GLU A 156 -17.99 3.96 -10.29
C GLU A 156 -18.12 3.84 -11.81
N ALA A 157 -17.40 4.66 -12.57
CA ALA A 157 -17.38 4.61 -14.03
C ALA A 157 -16.92 3.23 -14.53
N LYS A 158 -15.85 2.66 -13.95
CA LYS A 158 -15.38 1.32 -14.28
C LYS A 158 -16.42 0.23 -13.95
N LYS A 159 -17.08 0.33 -12.81
CA LYS A 159 -18.17 -0.58 -12.44
C LYS A 159 -19.32 -0.58 -13.46
N ARG A 160 -19.77 0.62 -13.87
CA ARG A 160 -20.85 0.77 -14.86
C ARG A 160 -20.45 0.23 -16.23
N GLU A 161 -19.23 0.50 -16.68
CA GLU A 161 -18.67 -0.07 -17.91
C GLU A 161 -18.70 -1.59 -17.89
N LEU A 162 -18.15 -2.20 -16.83
CA LEU A 162 -18.08 -3.66 -16.70
C LEU A 162 -19.46 -4.30 -16.47
N ALA A 163 -20.36 -3.64 -15.77
CA ALA A 163 -21.71 -4.15 -15.53
C ALA A 163 -22.53 -4.27 -16.83
N ALA A 164 -22.25 -3.48 -17.84
CA ALA A 164 -22.90 -3.55 -19.16
C ALA A 164 -22.44 -4.76 -20.01
N ARG A 165 -21.35 -5.42 -19.65
CA ARG A 165 -20.86 -6.62 -20.33
C ARG A 165 -21.60 -7.87 -19.86
N THR A 166 -21.68 -8.89 -20.71
CA THR A 166 -22.21 -10.21 -20.33
C THR A 166 -21.10 -11.05 -19.71
N TRP A 167 -21.38 -11.64 -18.56
CA TRP A 167 -20.48 -12.50 -17.80
C TRP A 167 -21.05 -13.89 -17.62
N LYS A 168 -20.25 -14.92 -17.78
CA LYS A 168 -20.66 -16.29 -17.51
C LYS A 168 -20.80 -16.55 -16.00
N TYR A 169 -19.83 -16.04 -15.22
CA TYR A 169 -19.82 -16.10 -13.76
C TYR A 169 -19.69 -14.72 -13.16
N ILE A 170 -20.30 -14.50 -12.01
CA ILE A 170 -20.21 -13.23 -11.29
C ILE A 170 -18.78 -12.93 -10.81
N GLN A 171 -17.98 -13.97 -10.60
CA GLN A 171 -16.57 -13.83 -10.22
C GLN A 171 -15.76 -13.10 -11.29
N GLN A 172 -15.99 -13.42 -12.57
CA GLN A 172 -15.31 -12.73 -13.68
C GLN A 172 -15.56 -11.21 -13.68
N TYR A 173 -16.79 -10.79 -13.35
CA TYR A 173 -17.07 -9.36 -13.14
C TYR A 173 -16.32 -8.79 -11.92
N ALA A 174 -16.15 -9.58 -10.87
CA ALA A 174 -15.40 -9.13 -9.68
C ALA A 174 -13.91 -8.98 -10.01
N ASP A 175 -13.34 -9.94 -10.73
CA ASP A 175 -11.92 -9.98 -11.11
C ASP A 175 -11.57 -8.85 -12.09
N ALA A 176 -12.44 -8.55 -13.05
CA ALA A 176 -12.24 -7.46 -14.01
C ALA A 176 -12.13 -6.04 -13.36
N LYS A 177 -12.39 -5.90 -12.06
CA LYS A 177 -12.20 -4.68 -11.30
C LYS A 177 -10.89 -4.65 -10.53
N THR A 178 -10.14 -5.77 -10.51
CA THR A 178 -8.96 -5.92 -9.66
C THR A 178 -7.93 -4.84 -9.93
N GLU A 179 -7.63 -4.57 -11.21
CA GLU A 179 -6.67 -3.54 -11.62
C GLU A 179 -6.97 -2.16 -10.99
N VAL A 180 -8.17 -1.64 -11.20
CA VAL A 180 -8.56 -0.31 -10.64
C VAL A 180 -8.62 -0.32 -9.11
N ILE A 181 -8.99 -1.46 -8.50
CA ILE A 181 -8.99 -1.60 -7.03
C ILE A 181 -7.56 -1.56 -6.52
N ASP A 182 -6.63 -2.28 -7.16
CA ASP A 182 -5.22 -2.33 -6.76
C ASP A 182 -4.56 -0.97 -6.90
N GLU A 183 -4.81 -0.24 -7.99
CA GLU A 183 -4.32 1.13 -8.16
C GLU A 183 -4.80 2.06 -7.04
N ILE A 184 -6.08 2.01 -6.66
CA ILE A 184 -6.64 2.84 -5.59
C ILE A 184 -6.00 2.45 -4.24
N ILE A 185 -5.82 1.16 -3.97
CA ILE A 185 -5.18 0.68 -2.73
C ILE A 185 -3.70 1.08 -2.67
N GLU A 186 -2.96 1.00 -3.77
CA GLU A 186 -1.56 1.44 -3.80
C GLU A 186 -1.46 2.95 -3.54
N ARG A 187 -2.36 3.78 -4.09
CA ARG A 187 -2.44 5.21 -3.75
C ARG A 187 -2.78 5.44 -2.27
N ALA A 188 -3.70 4.64 -1.70
CA ALA A 188 -4.00 4.70 -0.28
C ALA A 188 -2.79 4.35 0.59
N ARG A 189 -2.01 3.34 0.19
CA ARG A 189 -0.77 2.96 0.87
C ARG A 189 0.32 4.02 0.75
N ALA A 190 0.46 4.63 -0.43
CA ALA A 190 1.41 5.72 -0.63
C ALA A 190 1.11 6.93 0.27
N ALA A 191 -0.18 7.21 0.52
CA ALA A 191 -0.65 8.30 1.39
C ALA A 191 -0.86 7.87 2.87
N GLN A 192 -0.33 6.72 3.30
CA GLN A 192 -0.57 6.17 4.65
C GLN A 192 -0.13 7.11 5.80
N TYR A 193 0.71 8.09 5.51
CA TYR A 193 1.19 9.07 6.49
C TYR A 193 0.24 10.24 6.73
N ASP A 194 -0.84 10.44 5.95
CA ASP A 194 -1.74 11.60 6.06
C ASP A 194 -2.35 11.73 7.46
N GLY A 195 -2.78 10.61 8.06
CA GLY A 195 -3.44 10.60 9.37
C GLY A 195 -2.56 10.99 10.55
N PHE A 196 -1.22 10.97 10.40
CA PHE A 196 -0.28 11.28 11.48
C PHE A 196 0.94 12.11 11.03
N ALA A 197 0.81 12.87 9.95
CA ALA A 197 1.88 13.63 9.33
C ALA A 197 2.65 14.53 10.31
N ARG A 198 1.96 15.29 11.16
CA ARG A 198 2.60 16.16 12.15
C ARG A 198 3.39 15.37 13.21
N LEU A 199 2.87 14.23 13.64
CA LEU A 199 3.52 13.37 14.64
C LEU A 199 4.77 12.73 14.04
N TYR A 200 4.67 12.21 12.82
CA TYR A 200 5.82 11.67 12.09
C TYR A 200 6.88 12.73 11.83
N ALA A 201 6.49 13.93 11.39
CA ALA A 201 7.40 15.04 11.14
C ALA A 201 8.23 15.39 12.38
N ALA A 202 7.60 15.47 13.55
CA ALA A 202 8.29 15.73 14.83
C ALA A 202 9.25 14.58 15.20
N HIS A 203 8.85 13.32 14.96
CA HIS A 203 9.72 12.16 15.16
C HIS A 203 10.91 12.16 14.19
N ALA A 204 10.67 12.34 12.89
CA ALA A 204 11.69 12.30 11.85
C ALA A 204 12.74 13.43 11.97
N GLU A 205 12.38 14.54 12.61
CA GLU A 205 13.29 15.66 12.86
C GLU A 205 14.47 15.26 13.73
N THR A 206 14.22 14.49 14.79
CA THR A 206 15.21 14.12 15.82
C THR A 206 15.56 12.64 15.85
N SER A 207 14.87 11.80 15.07
CA SER A 207 15.12 10.37 15.00
C SER A 207 16.56 10.09 14.61
N SER A 208 17.28 9.33 15.43
CA SER A 208 18.66 8.92 15.17
C SER A 208 18.82 8.29 13.77
N THR A 209 17.82 7.50 13.35
CA THR A 209 17.83 6.81 12.07
C THR A 209 17.70 7.79 10.90
N ASN A 210 16.76 8.74 10.98
CA ASN A 210 16.55 9.69 9.87
C ASN A 210 17.55 10.84 9.88
N ALA A 211 17.83 11.41 11.07
CA ALA A 211 18.65 12.61 11.20
C ALA A 211 20.16 12.34 11.08
N HIS A 212 20.63 11.20 11.63
CA HIS A 212 22.06 10.92 11.81
C HIS A 212 22.54 9.64 11.12
N TYR A 213 21.68 9.00 10.31
CA TYR A 213 22.07 7.83 9.54
C TYR A 213 21.63 7.93 8.08
N ASP A 214 20.33 8.17 7.79
CA ASP A 214 19.84 8.19 6.41
C ASP A 214 20.15 9.53 5.70
N ARG A 215 19.70 10.68 6.21
CA ARG A 215 19.87 11.98 5.55
C ARG A 215 21.31 12.33 5.25
N PRO A 216 22.29 12.16 6.18
CA PRO A 216 23.69 12.44 5.88
C PRO A 216 24.23 11.60 4.72
N ALA A 217 23.87 10.32 4.67
CA ALA A 217 24.30 9.41 3.60
C ALA A 217 23.72 9.81 2.23
N ILE A 218 22.44 10.20 2.17
CA ILE A 218 21.83 10.70 0.93
C ILE A 218 22.51 12.00 0.46
N VAL A 219 22.74 12.95 1.36
CA VAL A 219 23.42 14.23 1.02
C VAL A 219 24.85 13.97 0.53
N GLU A 220 25.61 13.10 1.19
CA GLU A 220 26.97 12.72 0.76
C GLU A 220 26.96 12.09 -0.64
N LEU A 221 26.03 11.16 -0.91
CA LEU A 221 25.92 10.50 -2.22
C LEU A 221 25.45 11.43 -3.32
N ALA A 222 24.56 12.39 -3.03
CA ALA A 222 24.13 13.43 -3.97
C ALA A 222 25.30 14.34 -4.37
N GLY A 223 26.26 14.55 -3.45
CA GLY A 223 27.46 15.34 -3.66
C GLY A 223 27.16 16.83 -3.78
N ASP A 224 27.96 17.54 -4.58
CA ASP A 224 27.76 18.98 -4.81
C ASP A 224 26.45 19.22 -5.59
N VAL A 225 25.51 19.91 -4.95
CA VAL A 225 24.18 20.25 -5.52
C VAL A 225 24.02 21.75 -5.81
N ALA A 226 25.06 22.56 -5.57
CA ALA A 226 25.00 24.01 -5.79
C ALA A 226 24.60 24.34 -7.23
N GLY A 227 23.55 25.16 -7.40
CA GLY A 227 23.02 25.57 -8.69
C GLY A 227 22.31 24.46 -9.48
N LYS A 228 22.12 23.27 -8.91
CA LYS A 228 21.39 22.16 -9.54
C LYS A 228 19.91 22.21 -9.24
N ARG A 229 19.10 21.72 -10.17
CA ARG A 229 17.68 21.42 -9.93
C ARG A 229 17.55 20.02 -9.34
N VAL A 230 16.97 19.94 -8.15
CA VAL A 230 16.82 18.70 -7.40
C VAL A 230 15.33 18.39 -7.23
N LEU A 231 14.94 17.15 -7.54
CA LEU A 231 13.63 16.59 -7.20
C LEU A 231 13.80 15.67 -5.99
N ASP A 232 13.21 16.05 -4.86
CA ASP A 232 13.21 15.24 -3.63
C ASP A 232 11.90 14.47 -3.54
N VAL A 233 11.97 13.18 -3.86
CA VAL A 233 10.82 12.26 -3.93
C VAL A 233 10.55 11.64 -2.56
N GLY A 234 9.27 11.67 -2.13
CA GLY A 234 8.89 11.27 -0.77
C GLY A 234 9.51 12.22 0.25
N CYS A 235 9.41 13.52 -0.03
CA CYS A 235 10.06 14.57 0.77
C CYS A 235 9.56 14.63 2.22
N ALA A 236 8.46 13.94 2.54
CA ALA A 236 7.80 13.97 3.85
C ALA A 236 7.65 15.40 4.36
N ALA A 237 8.12 15.69 5.59
CA ALA A 237 8.06 17.03 6.18
C ALA A 237 9.16 18.01 5.69
N GLY A 238 9.88 17.69 4.60
CA GLY A 238 10.80 18.58 3.89
C GLY A 238 12.21 18.73 4.47
N HIS A 239 12.58 17.93 5.47
CA HIS A 239 13.89 18.07 6.14
C HIS A 239 15.09 17.82 5.19
N LEU A 240 15.02 16.81 4.32
CA LEU A 240 16.06 16.56 3.31
C LEU A 240 16.07 17.65 2.25
N SER A 241 14.90 18.07 1.78
CA SER A 241 14.74 19.18 0.84
C SER A 241 15.40 20.46 1.35
N ALA A 242 15.20 20.80 2.64
CA ALA A 242 15.83 21.97 3.26
C ALA A 242 17.36 21.86 3.33
N LEU A 243 17.91 20.68 3.62
CA LEU A 243 19.36 20.45 3.61
C LEU A 243 19.97 20.63 2.20
N LEU A 244 19.28 20.09 1.17
CA LEU A 244 19.71 20.24 -0.22
C LEU A 244 19.63 21.71 -0.69
N ALA A 245 18.57 22.43 -0.29
CA ALA A 245 18.43 23.85 -0.56
C ALA A 245 19.51 24.69 0.14
N ALA A 246 19.88 24.35 1.39
CA ALA A 246 21.00 24.96 2.10
C ALA A 246 22.34 24.69 1.40
N GLY A 247 22.48 23.57 0.67
CA GLY A 247 23.58 23.26 -0.22
C GLY A 247 23.55 24.04 -1.55
N GLY A 248 22.59 24.94 -1.75
CA GLY A 248 22.48 25.81 -2.93
C GLY A 248 21.69 25.22 -4.10
N ALA A 249 20.91 24.16 -3.89
CA ALA A 249 20.04 23.56 -4.90
C ALA A 249 18.72 24.33 -5.05
N ASP A 250 18.14 24.34 -6.28
CA ASP A 250 16.71 24.65 -6.53
C ASP A 250 15.92 23.35 -6.32
N VAL A 251 15.22 23.26 -5.19
CA VAL A 251 14.58 22.00 -4.75
C VAL A 251 13.07 22.03 -4.95
N LEU A 252 12.57 20.98 -5.60
CA LEU A 252 11.17 20.62 -5.63
C LEU A 252 10.98 19.32 -4.84
N GLY A 253 10.31 19.37 -3.69
CA GLY A 253 9.90 18.20 -2.92
C GLY A 253 8.52 17.72 -3.37
N VAL A 254 8.36 16.41 -3.52
CA VAL A 254 7.07 15.78 -3.82
C VAL A 254 6.78 14.65 -2.83
N ASP A 255 5.54 14.53 -2.40
CA ASP A 255 5.08 13.43 -1.54
C ASP A 255 3.63 13.07 -1.87
N ALA A 256 3.28 11.79 -1.76
CA ALA A 256 1.90 11.34 -1.97
C ALA A 256 0.96 11.78 -0.84
N SER A 257 1.50 12.04 0.35
CA SER A 257 0.77 12.53 1.52
C SER A 257 0.58 14.04 1.47
N ALA A 258 -0.67 14.48 1.25
CA ALA A 258 -1.03 15.90 1.32
C ALA A 258 -0.76 16.50 2.71
N GLY A 259 -0.91 15.68 3.77
CA GLY A 259 -0.59 16.06 5.15
C GLY A 259 0.89 16.35 5.34
N MET A 260 1.78 15.53 4.78
CA MET A 260 3.24 15.76 4.79
C MET A 260 3.63 17.00 4.02
N VAL A 261 3.10 17.17 2.81
CA VAL A 261 3.35 18.37 1.98
C VAL A 261 2.90 19.64 2.68
N ALA A 262 1.76 19.62 3.38
CA ALA A 262 1.31 20.78 4.15
C ALA A 262 2.28 21.14 5.28
N VAL A 263 2.82 20.13 5.99
CA VAL A 263 3.86 20.34 7.03
C VAL A 263 5.15 20.86 6.42
N ALA A 264 5.59 20.32 5.27
CA ALA A 264 6.79 20.76 4.57
C ALA A 264 6.69 22.21 4.12
N ARG A 265 5.55 22.61 3.55
CA ARG A 265 5.27 24.01 3.15
C ARG A 265 5.28 24.96 4.35
N ASP A 266 4.70 24.56 5.47
CA ASP A 266 4.66 25.35 6.70
C ASP A 266 6.06 25.58 7.29
N LYS A 267 6.93 24.53 7.26
CA LYS A 267 8.28 24.59 7.83
C LYS A 267 9.33 25.20 6.90
N PHE A 268 9.27 24.89 5.60
CA PHE A 268 10.37 25.12 4.66
C PHE A 268 9.92 25.70 3.31
N GLY A 269 8.68 26.21 3.20
CA GLY A 269 8.16 26.76 1.96
C GLY A 269 8.85 28.05 1.47
N ASP A 270 9.67 28.67 2.30
CA ASP A 270 10.54 29.81 1.96
C ASP A 270 11.86 29.42 1.30
N VAL A 271 12.30 28.14 1.44
CA VAL A 271 13.59 27.64 0.91
C VAL A 271 13.43 26.59 -0.17
N ALA A 272 12.31 25.89 -0.24
CA ALA A 272 12.02 24.86 -1.23
C ALA A 272 10.54 24.89 -1.66
N LYS A 273 10.25 24.33 -2.85
CA LYS A 273 8.86 24.16 -3.32
C LYS A 273 8.40 22.75 -2.97
N PHE A 274 7.10 22.59 -2.70
CA PHE A 274 6.52 21.29 -2.34
C PHE A 274 5.19 21.07 -3.06
N GLU A 275 5.02 19.87 -3.66
CA GLU A 275 3.80 19.50 -4.37
C GLU A 275 3.33 18.10 -3.93
N THR A 276 2.00 17.92 -3.83
CA THR A 276 1.43 16.59 -3.60
C THR A 276 1.41 15.82 -4.91
N ALA A 277 2.14 14.71 -4.96
CA ALA A 277 2.21 13.88 -6.15
C ALA A 277 2.53 12.42 -5.82
N ASP A 278 1.85 11.51 -6.51
CA ASP A 278 2.16 10.10 -6.53
C ASP A 278 3.15 9.82 -7.69
N VAL A 279 4.35 9.40 -7.36
CA VAL A 279 5.42 9.18 -8.33
C VAL A 279 5.22 7.93 -9.21
N THR A 280 4.20 7.13 -8.95
CA THR A 280 3.76 6.06 -9.86
C THR A 280 2.94 6.61 -11.03
N GLN A 281 2.55 7.89 -10.97
CA GLN A 281 1.83 8.63 -12.00
C GLN A 281 2.75 9.66 -12.67
N PRO A 282 2.46 10.09 -13.91
CA PRO A 282 3.24 11.12 -14.58
C PRO A 282 3.26 12.45 -13.80
N LEU A 283 4.44 12.97 -13.50
CA LEU A 283 4.67 14.30 -12.90
C LEU A 283 4.54 15.37 -13.99
N THR A 284 3.30 15.64 -14.44
CA THR A 284 3.02 16.52 -15.59
C THR A 284 3.52 17.97 -15.42
N PHE A 285 3.80 18.40 -14.20
CA PHE A 285 4.36 19.70 -13.84
C PHE A 285 5.91 19.74 -13.87
N VAL A 286 6.56 18.58 -14.16
CA VAL A 286 8.02 18.49 -14.31
C VAL A 286 8.36 18.17 -15.77
N GLU A 287 9.10 19.08 -16.42
CA GLU A 287 9.51 18.93 -17.81
C GLU A 287 10.51 17.79 -18.01
N ASP A 288 10.53 17.20 -19.21
CA ASP A 288 11.48 16.18 -19.62
C ASP A 288 12.91 16.72 -19.51
N ALA A 289 13.83 15.87 -19.03
CA ALA A 289 15.26 16.18 -18.95
C ALA A 289 15.56 17.56 -18.29
N SER A 290 14.83 17.91 -17.24
CA SER A 290 14.96 19.21 -16.55
C SER A 290 15.63 19.09 -15.19
N ILE A 291 15.73 17.91 -14.60
CA ILE A 291 16.26 17.67 -13.25
C ILE A 291 17.70 17.16 -13.34
N ASP A 292 18.59 17.69 -12.49
CA ASP A 292 19.99 17.26 -12.40
C ASP A 292 20.17 16.10 -11.43
N VAL A 293 19.43 16.10 -10.31
CA VAL A 293 19.50 15.08 -9.26
C VAL A 293 18.11 14.75 -8.76
N ILE A 294 17.80 13.47 -8.63
CA ILE A 294 16.66 12.98 -7.86
C ILE A 294 17.19 12.37 -6.57
N THR A 295 16.59 12.72 -5.44
CA THR A 295 16.71 12.02 -4.17
C THR A 295 15.43 11.28 -3.83
N ALA A 296 15.52 10.05 -3.29
CA ALA A 296 14.37 9.26 -2.83
C ALA A 296 14.77 8.50 -1.55
N SER A 297 14.70 9.22 -0.42
CA SER A 297 15.10 8.73 0.89
C SER A 297 14.00 7.88 1.51
N LEU A 298 14.21 6.56 1.61
CA LEU A 298 13.30 5.61 2.23
C LEU A 298 11.87 5.64 1.62
N VAL A 299 11.76 5.68 0.30
CA VAL A 299 10.49 5.80 -0.43
C VAL A 299 10.16 4.57 -1.26
N LEU A 300 11.08 4.10 -2.11
CA LEU A 300 10.77 3.09 -3.13
C LEU A 300 10.28 1.75 -2.54
N HIS A 301 10.60 1.44 -1.31
CA HIS A 301 10.11 0.23 -0.66
C HIS A 301 8.60 0.26 -0.34
N TYR A 302 7.94 1.44 -0.40
CA TYR A 302 6.48 1.53 -0.32
C TYR A 302 5.78 1.11 -1.62
N LEU A 303 6.48 1.14 -2.75
CA LEU A 303 5.92 0.78 -4.05
C LEU A 303 6.04 -0.73 -4.29
N LYS A 304 4.94 -1.37 -4.71
CA LYS A 304 4.96 -2.78 -5.13
C LYS A 304 5.75 -2.91 -6.43
N GLU A 305 5.42 -2.09 -7.44
CA GLU A 305 6.08 -2.04 -8.72
C GLU A 305 6.90 -0.76 -8.88
N TRP A 306 8.18 -0.89 -9.23
CA TRP A 306 9.06 0.26 -9.38
C TRP A 306 9.10 0.82 -10.80
N ALA A 307 8.72 0.00 -11.79
CA ALA A 307 8.88 0.36 -13.20
C ALA A 307 8.22 1.69 -13.58
N PRO A 308 6.97 2.02 -13.16
CA PRO A 308 6.37 3.32 -13.48
C PRO A 308 7.15 4.50 -12.89
N ALA A 309 7.52 4.43 -11.61
CA ALA A 309 8.29 5.48 -10.94
C ALA A 309 9.68 5.66 -11.56
N LEU A 310 10.40 4.58 -11.82
CA LEU A 310 11.73 4.63 -12.44
C LEU A 310 11.68 5.16 -13.89
N ALA A 311 10.63 4.83 -14.64
CA ALA A 311 10.42 5.39 -15.98
C ALA A 311 10.21 6.91 -15.91
N GLU A 312 9.43 7.38 -14.94
CA GLU A 312 9.18 8.80 -14.73
C GLU A 312 10.45 9.53 -14.25
N PHE A 313 11.20 8.94 -13.34
CA PHE A 313 12.51 9.47 -12.91
C PHE A 313 13.47 9.60 -14.11
N ARG A 314 13.50 8.58 -14.97
CA ARG A 314 14.29 8.64 -16.19
C ARG A 314 13.82 9.73 -17.16
N ARG A 315 12.51 9.95 -17.29
CA ARG A 315 11.95 11.02 -18.14
C ARG A 315 12.43 12.39 -17.68
N VAL A 316 12.29 12.69 -16.40
CA VAL A 316 12.57 14.04 -15.86
C VAL A 316 14.05 14.34 -15.64
N LEU A 317 14.90 13.33 -15.39
CA LEU A 317 16.35 13.51 -15.25
C LEU A 317 16.98 13.90 -16.59
N LYS A 318 17.96 14.77 -16.54
CA LYS A 318 18.87 15.04 -17.68
C LYS A 318 19.70 13.79 -18.01
N PRO A 319 20.16 13.61 -19.26
CA PRO A 319 21.21 12.62 -19.55
C PRO A 319 22.44 12.84 -18.63
N GLY A 320 22.93 11.78 -18.01
CA GLY A 320 23.98 11.86 -16.99
C GLY A 320 23.53 12.39 -15.62
N GLY A 321 22.23 12.68 -15.46
CA GLY A 321 21.65 13.06 -14.17
C GLY A 321 21.66 11.91 -13.15
N LEU A 322 21.62 12.24 -11.87
CA LEU A 322 21.76 11.29 -10.77
C LEU A 322 20.40 10.92 -10.17
N LEU A 323 20.20 9.63 -9.89
CA LEU A 323 19.19 9.14 -8.95
C LEU A 323 19.91 8.56 -7.73
N VAL A 324 19.69 9.17 -6.57
CA VAL A 324 20.24 8.73 -5.28
C VAL A 324 19.06 8.32 -4.39
N PHE A 325 19.07 7.07 -3.94
CA PHE A 325 17.95 6.58 -3.12
C PHE A 325 18.41 5.61 -2.03
N SER A 326 17.61 5.52 -0.98
CA SER A 326 17.73 4.52 0.07
C SER A 326 16.48 3.67 0.18
N VAL A 327 16.70 2.42 0.60
CA VAL A 327 15.64 1.46 0.93
C VAL A 327 16.03 0.70 2.20
N HIS A 328 15.09 0.05 2.81
CA HIS A 328 15.38 -0.93 3.86
C HIS A 328 16.35 -2.00 3.34
N HIS A 329 17.28 -2.41 4.20
CA HIS A 329 18.26 -3.43 3.83
C HIS A 329 17.57 -4.81 3.73
N PRO A 330 17.58 -5.47 2.55
CA PRO A 330 16.80 -6.70 2.32
C PRO A 330 17.12 -7.84 3.28
N GLY A 331 18.40 -7.99 3.66
CA GLY A 331 18.84 -9.01 4.60
C GLY A 331 18.45 -8.71 6.04
N GLU A 332 18.41 -7.42 6.42
CA GLU A 332 17.98 -7.02 7.76
C GLU A 332 16.47 -7.21 7.91
N ASP A 333 15.66 -6.78 6.95
CA ASP A 333 14.22 -7.00 7.00
C ASP A 333 13.87 -8.50 7.00
N TRP A 334 14.56 -9.30 6.17
CA TRP A 334 14.38 -10.75 6.17
C TRP A 334 14.61 -11.34 7.56
N ARG A 335 15.69 -10.95 8.22
CA ARG A 335 16.06 -11.39 9.56
C ARG A 335 15.13 -10.84 10.65
N TRP A 336 14.83 -9.54 10.60
CA TRP A 336 14.03 -8.83 11.60
C TRP A 336 12.59 -9.34 11.68
N PHE A 337 11.99 -9.60 10.53
CA PHE A 337 10.62 -10.10 10.43
C PHE A 337 10.53 -11.63 10.39
N GLY A 338 11.65 -12.34 10.62
CA GLY A 338 11.69 -13.81 10.73
C GLY A 338 11.16 -14.55 9.49
N LYS A 339 11.46 -14.04 8.29
CA LYS A 339 10.93 -14.61 7.04
C LYS A 339 11.70 -15.84 6.59
N GLU A 340 11.00 -16.82 6.03
CA GLU A 340 11.61 -18.08 5.58
C GLU A 340 12.31 -17.93 4.23
N ASN A 341 11.68 -17.25 3.26
CA ASN A 341 12.17 -17.14 1.90
C ASN A 341 12.69 -15.73 1.60
N TYR A 342 14.02 -15.57 1.51
CA TYR A 342 14.66 -14.32 1.15
C TYR A 342 14.28 -13.82 -0.25
N PHE A 343 14.01 -14.71 -1.21
CA PHE A 343 13.79 -14.34 -2.62
C PHE A 343 12.36 -13.93 -2.95
N GLN A 344 11.46 -13.94 -1.98
CA GLN A 344 10.08 -13.58 -2.18
C GLN A 344 9.86 -12.07 -2.03
N LEU A 345 9.04 -11.48 -2.91
CA LEU A 345 8.47 -10.14 -2.71
C LEU A 345 7.34 -10.27 -1.67
N GLU A 346 7.46 -9.57 -0.56
CA GLU A 346 6.50 -9.64 0.55
C GLU A 346 6.12 -8.26 1.04
N LEU A 347 4.83 -8.07 1.33
CA LEU A 347 4.33 -6.91 2.08
C LEU A 347 4.56 -7.16 3.58
N LEU A 348 5.31 -6.28 4.22
CA LEU A 348 5.58 -6.29 5.65
C LEU A 348 4.82 -5.17 6.35
N GLU A 349 4.48 -5.39 7.61
CA GLU A 349 3.91 -4.36 8.49
C GLU A 349 4.90 -4.09 9.63
N ASP A 350 5.17 -2.81 9.87
CA ASP A 350 5.94 -2.32 11.01
C ASP A 350 5.10 -1.32 11.81
N GLU A 351 5.45 -1.09 13.06
CA GLU A 351 4.71 -0.20 13.95
C GLU A 351 5.65 0.84 14.55
N PHE A 352 5.29 2.12 14.38
CA PHE A 352 5.98 3.20 15.07
C PHE A 352 5.76 3.16 16.58
N PRO A 353 6.67 3.72 17.39
CA PRO A 353 6.54 3.74 18.86
C PRO A 353 5.21 4.32 19.38
N GLN A 354 4.51 5.10 18.54
CA GLN A 354 3.23 5.71 18.87
C GLN A 354 2.02 4.87 18.42
N GLY A 355 2.23 3.64 17.95
CA GLY A 355 1.17 2.71 17.56
C GLY A 355 0.67 2.86 16.12
N GLN A 356 1.27 3.75 15.29
CA GLN A 356 0.90 3.86 13.88
C GLN A 356 1.57 2.74 13.09
N LYS A 357 0.76 2.02 12.33
CA LYS A 357 1.20 0.95 11.44
C LYS A 357 1.57 1.50 10.08
N VAL A 358 2.68 1.04 9.54
CA VAL A 358 3.13 1.33 8.18
C VAL A 358 3.46 0.05 7.47
N ARG A 359 3.26 0.03 6.17
CA ARG A 359 3.51 -1.14 5.34
C ARG A 359 4.42 -0.81 4.20
N PHE A 360 5.31 -1.76 3.89
CA PHE A 360 6.29 -1.63 2.83
C PHE A 360 6.63 -3.02 2.26
N TYR A 361 7.17 -3.03 1.05
CA TYR A 361 7.55 -4.25 0.37
C TYR A 361 9.02 -4.58 0.61
N ARG A 362 9.28 -5.75 1.18
CA ARG A 362 10.60 -6.35 1.18
C ARG A 362 10.83 -7.09 -0.13
N ARG A 363 11.99 -6.91 -0.71
CA ARG A 363 12.41 -7.60 -1.93
C ARG A 363 13.90 -7.95 -1.88
N PRO A 364 14.36 -9.01 -2.61
CA PRO A 364 15.77 -9.37 -2.60
C PRO A 364 16.63 -8.29 -3.28
N LEU A 365 17.91 -8.20 -2.89
CA LEU A 365 18.86 -7.25 -3.47
C LEU A 365 18.97 -7.38 -4.98
N SER A 366 18.97 -8.62 -5.50
CA SER A 366 19.05 -8.87 -6.94
C SER A 366 17.87 -8.27 -7.71
N TRP A 367 16.67 -8.29 -7.11
CA TRP A 367 15.49 -7.64 -7.70
C TRP A 367 15.66 -6.12 -7.75
N THR A 368 16.08 -5.51 -6.63
CA THR A 368 16.32 -4.07 -6.53
C THR A 368 17.34 -3.60 -7.56
N PHE A 369 18.45 -4.33 -7.67
CA PHE A 369 19.51 -4.02 -8.64
C PHE A 369 19.01 -4.19 -10.08
N GLY A 370 18.29 -5.28 -10.37
CA GLY A 370 17.70 -5.56 -11.68
C GLY A 370 16.73 -4.46 -12.13
N ALA A 371 15.78 -4.07 -11.27
CA ALA A 371 14.80 -3.03 -11.59
C ALA A 371 15.45 -1.69 -11.97
N VAL A 372 16.51 -1.30 -11.26
CA VAL A 372 17.28 -0.07 -11.56
C VAL A 372 17.96 -0.18 -12.93
N ARG A 373 18.60 -1.32 -13.22
CA ARG A 373 19.30 -1.56 -14.50
C ARG A 373 18.32 -1.63 -15.68
N ASP A 374 17.23 -2.33 -15.51
CA ASP A 374 16.19 -2.50 -16.54
C ASP A 374 15.52 -1.17 -16.91
N ALA A 375 15.44 -0.23 -15.95
CA ALA A 375 14.96 1.12 -16.17
C ALA A 375 16.00 2.05 -16.86
N GLY A 376 17.21 1.57 -17.20
CA GLY A 376 18.24 2.35 -17.90
C GLY A 376 19.05 3.27 -17.00
N PHE A 377 19.35 2.80 -15.78
CA PHE A 377 20.28 3.48 -14.86
C PHE A 377 21.54 2.65 -14.66
N ALA A 378 22.70 3.28 -14.77
CA ALA A 378 23.98 2.69 -14.38
C ALA A 378 24.18 2.86 -12.87
N VAL A 379 24.43 1.77 -12.14
CA VAL A 379 24.77 1.83 -10.72
C VAL A 379 26.22 2.26 -10.56
N ASP A 380 26.43 3.47 -10.02
CA ASP A 380 27.78 4.03 -9.72
C ASP A 380 28.27 3.53 -8.36
N ARG A 381 27.40 3.59 -7.33
CA ARG A 381 27.73 3.12 -5.98
C ARG A 381 26.56 2.37 -5.35
N LEU A 382 26.92 1.35 -4.57
CA LEU A 382 26.07 0.66 -3.59
C LEU A 382 26.75 0.85 -2.23
N VAL A 383 26.01 1.37 -1.25
CA VAL A 383 26.58 1.76 0.05
C VAL A 383 25.73 1.23 1.21
N GLU A 384 26.40 0.70 2.21
CA GLU A 384 25.88 0.40 3.55
C GLU A 384 26.61 1.35 4.51
N PRO A 385 26.01 2.51 4.86
CA PRO A 385 26.73 3.54 5.60
C PRO A 385 26.94 3.14 7.07
N MET A 386 27.94 3.78 7.68
CA MET A 386 28.12 3.76 9.13
C MET A 386 27.32 4.90 9.76
N PRO A 387 26.79 4.71 10.99
CA PRO A 387 26.08 5.78 11.71
C PRO A 387 27.05 6.89 12.14
N GLU A 388 26.53 8.14 12.18
CA GLU A 388 27.26 9.25 12.79
C GLU A 388 27.50 9.00 14.28
N GLU A 389 28.65 9.48 14.79
CA GLU A 389 29.01 9.36 16.22
C GLU A 389 28.02 10.05 17.15
N ALA A 390 27.34 11.08 16.68
CA ALA A 390 26.28 11.78 17.43
C ALA A 390 25.16 10.85 17.94
N ILE A 391 24.92 9.71 17.31
CA ILE A 391 23.96 8.71 17.79
C ILE A 391 24.46 8.06 19.08
N ALA A 392 25.77 7.93 19.28
CA ALA A 392 26.33 7.31 20.49
C ALA A 392 25.94 8.06 21.78
N ASP A 393 25.78 9.38 21.68
CA ASP A 393 25.41 10.23 22.80
C ASP A 393 23.92 10.19 23.12
N THR A 394 23.07 10.03 22.10
CA THR A 394 21.61 10.07 22.23
C THR A 394 20.96 8.69 22.39
N ASP A 395 21.51 7.69 21.68
CA ASP A 395 21.04 6.29 21.71
C ASP A 395 22.20 5.30 21.54
N PRO A 396 23.00 5.05 22.62
CA PRO A 396 24.17 4.19 22.54
C PRO A 396 23.87 2.75 22.11
N ARG A 397 22.68 2.23 22.44
CA ARG A 397 22.28 0.85 22.08
C ARG A 397 22.02 0.75 20.57
N TRP A 398 21.32 1.74 20.03
CA TRP A 398 21.02 1.79 18.61
C TRP A 398 22.30 2.05 17.79
N TYR A 399 23.20 2.92 18.27
CA TYR A 399 24.50 3.14 17.67
C TYR A 399 25.32 1.85 17.57
N ALA A 400 25.42 1.09 18.67
CA ALA A 400 26.14 -0.19 18.68
C ALA A 400 25.53 -1.20 17.68
N LYS A 401 24.21 -1.22 17.54
CA LYS A 401 23.52 -2.06 16.56
C LYS A 401 23.82 -1.65 15.14
N LEU A 402 23.69 -0.36 14.80
CA LEU A 402 23.92 0.16 13.46
C LEU A 402 25.38 -0.01 12.99
N ARG A 403 26.34 -0.02 13.90
CA ARG A 403 27.75 -0.30 13.59
C ARG A 403 28.04 -1.75 13.20
N THR A 404 27.15 -2.66 13.50
CA THR A 404 27.35 -4.10 13.29
C THR A 404 26.32 -4.73 12.35
N GLN A 405 25.24 -4.01 12.06
CA GLN A 405 24.12 -4.50 11.27
C GLN A 405 23.60 -3.36 10.39
N PRO A 406 23.66 -3.51 9.05
CA PRO A 406 23.16 -2.48 8.15
C PRO A 406 21.64 -2.38 8.24
N ARG A 407 21.11 -1.16 8.44
CA ARG A 407 19.65 -0.96 8.48
C ARG A 407 19.08 -0.61 7.11
N PHE A 408 19.82 0.18 6.34
CA PHE A 408 19.42 0.66 5.03
C PHE A 408 20.49 0.37 3.99
N LEU A 409 20.04 0.35 2.74
CA LEU A 409 20.88 0.15 1.57
C LEU A 409 20.72 1.35 0.63
N TYR A 410 21.82 1.89 0.14
CA TYR A 410 21.85 3.11 -0.66
C TYR A 410 22.40 2.86 -2.03
N PHE A 411 21.78 3.49 -3.00
CA PHE A 411 22.20 3.47 -4.40
C PHE A 411 22.48 4.90 -4.87
N LYS A 412 23.62 5.07 -5.52
CA LYS A 412 23.88 6.18 -6.42
C LYS A 412 23.89 5.65 -7.83
N THR A 413 23.03 6.19 -8.67
CA THR A 413 22.88 5.74 -10.05
C THR A 413 22.93 6.91 -11.00
N VAL A 414 23.30 6.65 -12.24
CA VAL A 414 23.40 7.65 -13.30
C VAL A 414 22.40 7.26 -14.41
N ARG A 415 21.64 8.23 -14.92
CA ARG A 415 20.82 8.03 -16.13
C ARG A 415 21.74 7.83 -17.33
N ASP A 416 21.67 6.65 -17.98
CA ASP A 416 22.33 6.35 -19.24
C ASP A 416 21.80 7.20 -20.39
#